data_117772ac7a35832fbf10af86b5308180
#
_entry.id   117772ac7a35832fbf10af86b5308180
#
_cell.length_a   1.000
_cell.length_b   1.000
_cell.length_c   1.000
_cell.angle_alpha   90.00
_cell.angle_beta   90.00
_cell.angle_gamma   90.00
#
_symmetry.space_group_name_H-M   'P 1'
#
loop_
_entity.id
_entity.type
_entity.pdbx_description
1 polymer ?
#
loop_
_entity_poly.entity_id
_entity_poly.type
_entity_poly.pdbx_seq_one_letter_code
_entity_poly.pdbx_strand_id
1 'polypeptide(L)'
;VEPIIHEIGERLRAEVSAGRGYLPAGANVLRAFTQPLPAVKVLIVGQDPYPTPGHAVGLSFSVAPGVKPPKSLQNIFKELHSDLGVPIPTSGDLTPWSQRGVLLLNRVLTVSPGQAASHQGWGWEKVTEAAIKALVARDSALVAILWGRQAQSLTPMLGNTPIIASAHPSPLSASRGFFGSKPFSRANALLEXVDWSLD
;
A
#
# COMPACT_ATOMS: atom_id res chain seq x y z
N VAL A 1 -6.71 -10.46 -16.72
CA VAL A 1 -5.35 -10.10 -16.28
C VAL A 1 -4.39 -11.28 -16.20
N GLU A 2 -4.89 -12.51 -16.33
CA GLU A 2 -4.03 -13.69 -16.25
C GLU A 2 -2.87 -13.68 -17.25
N PRO A 3 -3.12 -13.31 -18.54
CA PRO A 3 -1.98 -13.25 -19.46
C PRO A 3 -0.92 -12.26 -19.04
N ILE A 4 -1.34 -11.12 -18.46
CA ILE A 4 -0.39 -10.11 -17.99
C ILE A 4 0.44 -10.67 -16.84
N ILE A 5 -0.21 -11.33 -15.88
CA ILE A 5 0.49 -11.92 -14.74
C ILE A 5 1.48 -12.97 -15.24
N HIS A 6 1.08 -13.76 -16.23
CA HIS A 6 1.97 -14.77 -16.78
C HIS A 6 3.21 -14.13 -17.41
N GLU A 7 3.03 -13.07 -18.19
CA GLU A 7 4.15 -12.37 -18.80
C GLU A 7 5.08 -11.78 -17.75
N ILE A 8 4.51 -11.18 -16.71
CA ILE A 8 5.33 -10.62 -15.64
C ILE A 8 6.14 -11.74 -14.97
N GLY A 9 5.51 -12.89 -14.75
CA GLY A 9 6.20 -14.03 -14.17
C GLY A 9 7.39 -14.46 -15.01
N GLU A 10 7.24 -14.45 -16.34
CA GLU A 10 8.36 -14.78 -17.22
C GLU A 10 9.49 -13.76 -17.07
N ARG A 11 9.16 -12.48 -16.99
CA ARG A 11 10.17 -11.45 -16.80
C ARG A 11 10.88 -11.59 -15.47
N LEU A 12 10.14 -11.92 -14.42
CA LEU A 12 10.75 -12.11 -13.11
C LEU A 12 11.70 -13.29 -13.11
N ARG A 13 11.31 -14.39 -13.77
CA ARG A 13 12.21 -15.53 -13.88
C ARG A 13 13.47 -15.17 -14.66
N ALA A 14 13.34 -14.35 -15.70
CA ALA A 14 14.50 -13.89 -16.45
C ALA A 14 15.42 -13.03 -15.56
N GLU A 15 14.85 -12.22 -14.67
CA GLU A 15 15.67 -11.42 -13.74
C GLU A 15 16.46 -12.31 -12.80
N VAL A 16 15.84 -13.38 -12.30
CA VAL A 16 16.54 -14.32 -11.43
C VAL A 16 17.67 -15.01 -12.22
N SER A 17 17.38 -15.47 -13.44
CA SER A 17 18.38 -16.14 -14.26
C SER A 17 19.57 -15.22 -14.58
N ALA A 18 19.30 -13.92 -14.70
CA ALA A 18 20.35 -12.95 -14.99
C ALA A 18 21.13 -12.53 -13.76
N GLY A 19 20.78 -13.04 -12.59
CA GLY A 19 21.46 -12.72 -11.36
C GLY A 19 21.02 -11.44 -10.67
N ARG A 20 20.01 -10.76 -11.22
CA ARG A 20 19.52 -9.51 -10.61
C ARG A 20 18.46 -9.73 -9.52
N GLY A 21 17.59 -10.72 -9.72
CA GLY A 21 16.53 -10.98 -8.77
C GLY A 21 15.45 -9.90 -8.75
N TYR A 22 14.60 -9.97 -7.75
CA TYR A 22 13.54 -8.98 -7.56
C TYR A 22 13.10 -8.98 -6.11
N LEU A 23 12.37 -7.93 -5.72
CA LEU A 23 11.80 -7.79 -4.39
C LEU A 23 10.32 -7.49 -4.51
N PRO A 24 9.49 -7.88 -3.55
CA PRO A 24 9.81 -8.67 -2.36
C PRO A 24 10.03 -10.13 -2.73
N ALA A 25 10.31 -10.97 -1.74
CA ALA A 25 10.40 -12.42 -1.97
C ALA A 25 9.15 -12.91 -2.68
N GLY A 26 9.33 -13.93 -3.55
CA GLY A 26 8.23 -14.39 -4.39
C GLY A 26 6.95 -14.70 -3.63
N ALA A 27 7.09 -15.29 -2.43
CA ALA A 27 5.92 -15.63 -1.63
C ALA A 27 5.13 -14.38 -1.19
N ASN A 28 5.75 -13.21 -1.22
CA ASN A 28 5.11 -11.98 -0.75
C ASN A 28 4.61 -11.08 -1.87
N VAL A 29 4.85 -11.43 -3.14
CA VAL A 29 4.49 -10.53 -4.23
C VAL A 29 2.99 -10.21 -4.24
N LEU A 30 2.15 -11.22 -4.00
CA LEU A 30 0.70 -11.03 -4.00
C LEU A 30 0.11 -11.03 -2.60
N ARG A 31 0.92 -10.73 -1.61
CA ARG A 31 0.49 -10.84 -0.21
C ARG A 31 -0.68 -9.92 0.12
N ALA A 32 -0.75 -8.76 -0.51
CA ALA A 32 -1.85 -7.83 -0.22
C ALA A 32 -3.21 -8.47 -0.51
N PHE A 33 -3.25 -9.48 -1.39
CA PHE A 33 -4.49 -10.12 -1.79
C PHE A 33 -4.83 -11.35 -0.95
N THR A 34 -4.08 -11.65 0.10
CA THR A 34 -4.35 -12.85 0.89
C THR A 34 -5.52 -12.67 1.85
N GLN A 35 -5.92 -11.45 2.12
CA GLN A 35 -7.11 -11.22 2.93
C GLN A 35 -8.35 -11.27 2.04
N PRO A 36 -9.48 -11.77 2.55
CA PRO A 36 -10.66 -11.92 1.70
C PRO A 36 -11.15 -10.57 1.18
N LEU A 37 -11.46 -10.52 -0.10
CA LEU A 37 -11.97 -9.29 -0.72
C LEU A 37 -13.19 -8.74 0.02
N PRO A 38 -14.17 -9.56 0.43
CA PRO A 38 -15.33 -9.01 1.13
C PRO A 38 -15.00 -8.33 2.46
N ALA A 39 -13.85 -8.65 3.06
CA ALA A 39 -13.50 -8.08 4.35
C ALA A 39 -12.83 -6.71 4.24
N VAL A 40 -12.48 -6.27 3.03
CA VAL A 40 -11.75 -5.01 2.86
C VAL A 40 -12.67 -3.83 3.10
N LYS A 41 -12.25 -2.92 3.97
CA LYS A 41 -12.99 -1.69 4.29
C LYS A 41 -12.23 -0.44 3.88
N VAL A 42 -10.90 -0.52 3.83
CA VAL A 42 -10.05 0.64 3.52
C VAL A 42 -9.03 0.21 2.47
N LEU A 43 -8.86 1.07 1.47
CA LEU A 43 -7.81 0.90 0.47
C LEU A 43 -6.77 1.99 0.67
N ILE A 44 -5.52 1.59 0.87
CA ILE A 44 -4.39 2.53 0.92
C ILE A 44 -3.43 2.14 -0.19
N VAL A 45 -3.13 3.08 -1.08
CA VAL A 45 -2.34 2.77 -2.27
C VAL A 45 -0.95 3.38 -2.16
N GLY A 46 0.08 2.52 -2.31
CA GLY A 46 1.46 2.96 -2.47
C GLY A 46 1.91 2.80 -3.90
N GLN A 47 3.19 3.11 -4.17
CA GLN A 47 3.71 3.07 -5.53
C GLN A 47 4.33 1.74 -5.88
N ASP A 48 5.43 1.39 -5.22
CA ASP A 48 6.12 0.13 -5.47
C ASP A 48 6.87 -0.28 -4.20
N PRO A 49 7.39 -1.52 -4.17
CA PRO A 49 8.06 -2.00 -2.97
C PRO A 49 9.34 -1.24 -2.68
N TYR A 50 9.71 -1.21 -1.41
CA TYR A 50 11.01 -0.67 -1.02
C TYR A 50 12.11 -1.40 -1.77
N PRO A 51 13.09 -0.68 -2.34
CA PRO A 51 14.12 -1.35 -3.13
C PRO A 51 15.30 -1.88 -2.32
N THR A 52 15.36 -1.61 -1.03
CA THR A 52 16.43 -2.14 -0.19
C THR A 52 16.14 -3.60 0.14
N PRO A 53 17.07 -4.51 -0.16
CA PRO A 53 16.82 -5.92 0.17
C PRO A 53 16.47 -6.11 1.64
N GLY A 54 15.49 -6.95 1.89
CA GLY A 54 15.05 -7.27 3.24
C GLY A 54 13.99 -6.35 3.81
N HIS A 55 13.63 -5.27 3.12
CA HIS A 55 12.66 -4.32 3.66
C HIS A 55 11.22 -4.62 3.23
N ALA A 56 10.99 -4.85 1.94
CA ALA A 56 9.64 -5.00 1.40
C ALA A 56 9.02 -6.32 1.81
N VAL A 57 7.74 -6.29 2.14
CA VAL A 57 7.02 -7.49 2.58
C VAL A 57 5.73 -7.73 1.82
N GLY A 58 5.49 -7.00 0.74
CA GLY A 58 4.28 -7.22 -0.06
C GLY A 58 3.06 -6.43 0.39
N LEU A 59 3.20 -5.58 1.37
CA LEU A 59 2.15 -4.66 1.83
C LEU A 59 2.69 -3.24 1.72
N SER A 60 1.92 -2.35 1.11
CA SER A 60 2.41 -0.99 0.91
C SER A 60 2.78 -0.35 2.24
N PHE A 61 3.85 0.42 2.24
CA PHE A 61 4.41 1.15 3.39
C PHE A 61 4.98 0.28 4.49
N SER A 62 4.58 -0.99 4.59
CA SER A 62 5.06 -1.89 5.65
C SER A 62 6.49 -2.33 5.39
N VAL A 63 7.25 -2.54 6.47
CA VAL A 63 8.57 -3.15 6.37
C VAL A 63 8.61 -4.42 7.21
N ALA A 64 9.61 -5.24 6.94
CA ALA A 64 9.82 -6.49 7.68
C ALA A 64 10.04 -6.19 9.17
N PRO A 65 9.61 -7.10 10.04
CA PRO A 65 9.91 -6.95 11.46
C PRO A 65 11.42 -6.77 11.68
N GLY A 66 11.78 -5.86 12.56
CA GLY A 66 13.17 -5.58 12.87
C GLY A 66 13.82 -4.55 11.98
N VAL A 67 13.17 -4.16 10.89
CA VAL A 67 13.69 -3.09 10.03
C VAL A 67 13.21 -1.76 10.58
N LYS A 68 14.11 -0.78 10.66
CA LYS A 68 13.73 0.55 11.12
C LYS A 68 12.70 1.14 10.16
N PRO A 69 11.59 1.66 10.66
CA PRO A 69 10.59 2.26 9.77
C PRO A 69 11.20 3.37 8.92
N PRO A 70 10.96 3.34 7.60
CA PRO A 70 11.41 4.43 6.74
C PRO A 70 10.70 5.74 7.09
N LYS A 71 11.22 6.84 6.58
CA LYS A 71 10.74 8.16 7.01
C LYS A 71 9.27 8.39 6.68
N SER A 72 8.79 7.93 5.53
CA SER A 72 7.36 8.06 5.23
C SER A 72 6.52 7.32 6.26
N LEU A 73 6.95 6.12 6.63
CA LEU A 73 6.21 5.34 7.63
C LEU A 73 6.28 5.99 9.00
N GLN A 74 7.44 6.55 9.36
CA GLN A 74 7.55 7.30 10.60
C GLN A 74 6.55 8.44 10.63
N ASN A 75 6.37 9.13 9.50
CA ASN A 75 5.41 10.23 9.42
C ASN A 75 3.98 9.72 9.53
N ILE A 76 3.69 8.57 8.92
CA ILE A 76 2.39 7.94 9.07
C ILE A 76 2.11 7.68 10.55
N PHE A 77 3.10 7.16 11.28
CA PHE A 77 2.94 6.88 12.71
C PHE A 77 2.76 8.15 13.53
N LYS A 78 3.46 9.22 13.16
CA LYS A 78 3.27 10.50 13.85
C LYS A 78 1.84 11.01 13.67
N GLU A 79 1.31 10.89 12.45
CA GLU A 79 -0.06 11.34 12.20
C GLU A 79 -1.06 10.44 12.91
N LEU A 80 -0.80 9.14 12.96
CA LEU A 80 -1.65 8.20 13.68
C LEU A 80 -1.74 8.59 15.16
N HIS A 81 -0.59 8.88 15.74
CA HIS A 81 -0.56 9.31 17.15
C HIS A 81 -1.32 10.61 17.34
N SER A 82 -1.06 11.58 16.49
CA SER A 82 -1.72 12.89 16.59
C SER A 82 -3.23 12.78 16.39
N ASP A 83 -3.65 11.92 15.45
CA ASP A 83 -5.05 11.80 15.06
C ASP A 83 -5.86 11.03 16.11
N LEU A 84 -5.34 9.89 16.56
CA LEU A 84 -6.14 8.97 17.40
C LEU A 84 -5.56 8.73 18.79
N GLY A 85 -4.38 9.29 19.08
CA GLY A 85 -3.74 9.03 20.37
C GLY A 85 -3.11 7.65 20.48
N VAL A 86 -3.02 6.92 19.40
CA VAL A 86 -2.39 5.60 19.39
C VAL A 86 -0.91 5.78 19.68
N PRO A 87 -0.32 4.98 20.59
CA PRO A 87 1.13 5.08 20.80
C PRO A 87 1.90 4.85 19.52
N ILE A 88 3.00 5.57 19.36
CA ILE A 88 3.83 5.40 18.17
C ILE A 88 4.42 4.00 18.19
N PRO A 89 4.16 3.18 17.16
CA PRO A 89 4.64 1.80 17.17
C PRO A 89 6.15 1.72 17.09
N THR A 90 6.72 0.67 17.67
CA THR A 90 8.14 0.42 17.52
C THR A 90 8.46 -0.39 16.27
N SER A 91 7.51 -1.19 15.80
CA SER A 91 7.68 -2.01 14.61
C SER A 91 7.03 -1.35 13.40
N GLY A 92 7.66 -1.46 12.24
CA GLY A 92 7.07 -1.00 10.99
C GLY A 92 6.25 -2.05 10.26
N ASP A 93 5.92 -3.14 10.93
CA ASP A 93 5.13 -4.22 10.35
C ASP A 93 3.64 -3.86 10.43
N LEU A 94 3.01 -3.65 9.27
CA LEU A 94 1.61 -3.26 9.20
C LEU A 94 0.66 -4.45 9.02
N THR A 95 1.16 -5.67 9.24
CA THR A 95 0.32 -6.86 9.13
C THR A 95 -0.99 -6.74 9.91
N PRO A 96 -1.00 -6.18 11.13
CA PRO A 96 -2.28 -6.08 11.84
C PRO A 96 -3.34 -5.27 11.09
N TRP A 97 -2.94 -4.21 10.38
CA TRP A 97 -3.91 -3.46 9.58
C TRP A 97 -4.48 -4.33 8.47
N SER A 98 -3.59 -5.08 7.80
CA SER A 98 -4.03 -5.97 6.73
C SER A 98 -5.07 -6.97 7.24
N GLN A 99 -4.86 -7.47 8.44
CA GLN A 99 -5.77 -8.46 9.03
C GLN A 99 -7.10 -7.86 9.48
N ARG A 100 -7.18 -6.53 9.52
CA ARG A 100 -8.38 -5.82 9.99
C ARG A 100 -9.13 -5.12 8.87
N GLY A 101 -8.88 -5.50 7.64
CA GLY A 101 -9.64 -4.98 6.51
C GLY A 101 -9.01 -3.82 5.78
N VAL A 102 -7.73 -3.56 6.00
CA VAL A 102 -7.02 -2.51 5.25
C VAL A 102 -6.23 -3.17 4.13
N LEU A 103 -6.59 -2.87 2.89
CA LEU A 103 -5.84 -3.38 1.73
C LEU A 103 -4.69 -2.43 1.47
N LEU A 104 -3.47 -2.90 1.77
CA LEU A 104 -2.25 -2.12 1.61
C LEU A 104 -1.63 -2.51 0.28
N LEU A 105 -2.02 -1.80 -0.77
CA LEU A 105 -1.74 -2.19 -2.15
C LEU A 105 -0.77 -1.24 -2.81
N ASN A 106 0.35 -1.77 -3.31
CA ASN A 106 1.21 -1.01 -4.22
C ASN A 106 0.66 -1.13 -5.63
N ARG A 107 0.79 -0.05 -6.43
CA ARG A 107 0.38 -0.10 -7.84
C ARG A 107 1.24 -1.07 -8.63
N VAL A 108 2.53 -1.14 -8.29
CA VAL A 108 3.49 -2.03 -8.94
C VAL A 108 4.00 -2.95 -7.84
N LEU A 109 3.97 -4.25 -8.07
CA LEU A 109 4.13 -5.21 -6.98
C LEU A 109 5.53 -5.79 -6.86
N THR A 110 6.43 -5.46 -7.79
CA THR A 110 7.83 -5.89 -7.69
C THR A 110 8.75 -4.74 -8.04
N VAL A 111 10.04 -4.94 -7.73
CA VAL A 111 11.07 -3.93 -8.01
C VAL A 111 12.42 -4.65 -8.12
N SER A 112 13.33 -4.09 -8.91
CA SER A 112 14.72 -4.56 -8.90
C SER A 112 15.43 -4.08 -7.64
N PRO A 113 16.25 -4.95 -7.02
CA PRO A 113 16.96 -4.51 -5.82
C PRO A 113 17.77 -3.24 -6.10
N GLY A 114 17.62 -2.24 -5.23
CA GLY A 114 18.36 -1.00 -5.31
C GLY A 114 17.87 0.00 -6.34
N GLN A 115 16.80 -0.32 -7.10
CA GLN A 115 16.40 0.56 -8.20
C GLN A 115 14.90 0.86 -8.11
N ALA A 116 14.57 1.89 -7.35
CA ALA A 116 13.19 2.29 -7.16
C ALA A 116 12.50 2.52 -8.51
N ALA A 117 11.25 2.13 -8.59
CA ALA A 117 10.38 2.32 -9.75
C ALA A 117 10.82 1.55 -11.00
N SER A 118 11.75 0.60 -10.85
CA SER A 118 12.34 -0.06 -12.01
C SER A 118 11.37 -0.99 -12.73
N HIS A 119 10.31 -1.46 -12.08
CA HIS A 119 9.34 -2.33 -12.75
C HIS A 119 8.07 -1.60 -13.18
N GLN A 120 8.05 -0.29 -13.12
CA GLN A 120 6.95 0.46 -13.71
C GLN A 120 6.85 0.15 -15.20
N GLY A 121 5.64 0.03 -15.69
CA GLY A 121 5.42 -0.29 -17.09
C GLY A 121 5.51 -1.77 -17.43
N TRP A 122 5.80 -2.63 -16.47
CA TRP A 122 5.85 -4.07 -16.73
C TRP A 122 4.46 -4.69 -16.91
N GLY A 123 3.41 -3.99 -16.48
CA GLY A 123 2.06 -4.51 -16.57
C GLY A 123 1.36 -4.62 -15.23
N TRP A 124 2.08 -4.46 -14.11
CA TRP A 124 1.44 -4.53 -12.80
C TRP A 124 0.30 -3.53 -12.65
N GLU A 125 0.43 -2.38 -13.32
CA GLU A 125 -0.60 -1.35 -13.20
C GLU A 125 -1.96 -1.84 -13.66
N LYS A 126 -2.00 -2.67 -14.70
CA LYS A 126 -3.27 -3.24 -15.16
C LYS A 126 -3.81 -4.28 -14.18
N VAL A 127 -2.93 -5.02 -13.55
CA VAL A 127 -3.33 -6.01 -12.56
C VAL A 127 -3.94 -5.34 -11.34
N THR A 128 -3.26 -4.32 -10.81
CA THR A 128 -3.77 -3.65 -9.62
C THR A 128 -4.99 -2.79 -9.94
N GLU A 129 -5.07 -2.24 -11.16
CA GLU A 129 -6.30 -1.56 -11.58
C GLU A 129 -7.49 -2.52 -11.57
N ALA A 130 -7.30 -3.74 -12.07
CA ALA A 130 -8.37 -4.73 -12.06
C ALA A 130 -8.79 -5.07 -10.63
N ALA A 131 -7.83 -5.17 -9.73
CA ALA A 131 -8.14 -5.45 -8.33
C ALA A 131 -8.94 -4.32 -7.70
N ILE A 132 -8.54 -3.07 -7.97
CA ILE A 132 -9.26 -1.92 -7.41
C ILE A 132 -10.68 -1.87 -7.97
N LYS A 133 -10.83 -2.11 -9.27
CA LYS A 133 -12.17 -2.10 -9.87
C LYS A 133 -13.05 -3.21 -9.30
N ALA A 134 -12.48 -4.38 -9.04
CA ALA A 134 -13.24 -5.47 -8.42
C ALA A 134 -13.69 -5.08 -7.00
N LEU A 135 -12.80 -4.41 -6.27
CA LEU A 135 -13.13 -3.96 -4.93
C LEU A 135 -14.28 -2.95 -4.95
N VAL A 136 -14.23 -2.00 -5.86
CA VAL A 136 -15.28 -0.99 -5.99
C VAL A 136 -16.59 -1.63 -6.43
N ALA A 137 -16.52 -2.63 -7.32
CA ALA A 137 -17.72 -3.26 -7.86
C ALA A 137 -18.50 -4.07 -6.82
N ARG A 138 -17.89 -4.40 -5.68
CA ARG A 138 -18.65 -5.12 -4.62
C ARG A 138 -19.83 -4.31 -4.10
N ASP A 139 -19.77 -2.99 -4.23
CA ASP A 139 -20.83 -2.11 -3.75
C ASP A 139 -21.03 -2.27 -2.24
N SER A 140 -19.92 -2.42 -1.51
CA SER A 140 -19.90 -2.50 -0.06
C SER A 140 -19.19 -1.29 0.51
N ALA A 141 -19.31 -1.07 1.81
CA ALA A 141 -18.66 0.05 2.46
C ALA A 141 -17.14 -0.02 2.21
N LEU A 142 -16.59 1.08 1.74
CA LEU A 142 -15.18 1.18 1.39
C LEU A 142 -14.77 2.64 1.46
N VAL A 143 -13.57 2.89 1.95
CA VAL A 143 -12.96 4.22 1.92
C VAL A 143 -11.58 4.08 1.29
N ALA A 144 -11.24 5.00 0.40
CA ALA A 144 -9.90 5.01 -0.20
C ALA A 144 -9.11 6.16 0.40
N ILE A 145 -7.92 5.85 0.89
CA ILE A 145 -6.99 6.86 1.40
C ILE A 145 -5.89 7.01 0.36
N LEU A 146 -5.81 8.18 -0.23
CA LEU A 146 -4.91 8.44 -1.35
C LEU A 146 -3.93 9.55 -0.99
N TRP A 147 -2.69 9.16 -0.74
CA TRP A 147 -1.63 10.07 -0.34
C TRP A 147 -0.77 10.42 -1.55
N GLY A 148 -0.79 11.70 -1.94
CA GLY A 148 0.02 12.21 -3.03
C GLY A 148 -0.65 12.12 -4.38
N ARG A 149 -0.04 12.78 -5.37
CA ARG A 149 -0.64 12.90 -6.69
C ARG A 149 -0.81 11.59 -7.41
N GLN A 150 0.20 10.71 -7.30
CA GLN A 150 0.14 9.45 -8.05
C GLN A 150 -1.01 8.59 -7.54
N ALA A 151 -1.18 8.51 -6.21
CA ALA A 151 -2.32 7.76 -5.69
C ALA A 151 -3.64 8.43 -6.08
N GLN A 152 -3.68 9.75 -6.05
CA GLN A 152 -4.92 10.47 -6.38
C GLN A 152 -5.29 10.35 -7.85
N SER A 153 -4.36 9.98 -8.71
CA SER A 153 -4.68 9.73 -10.12
C SER A 153 -5.62 8.55 -10.30
N LEU A 154 -5.80 7.73 -9.26
CA LEU A 154 -6.74 6.61 -9.32
C LEU A 154 -8.20 7.03 -9.11
N THR A 155 -8.45 8.29 -8.77
CA THR A 155 -9.80 8.74 -8.46
C THR A 155 -10.84 8.33 -9.51
N PRO A 156 -10.56 8.43 -10.83
CA PRO A 156 -11.61 8.04 -11.79
C PRO A 156 -12.05 6.59 -11.70
N MET A 157 -11.21 5.70 -11.19
CA MET A 157 -11.63 4.29 -11.13
C MET A 157 -12.35 3.93 -9.84
N LEU A 158 -12.51 4.90 -8.94
CA LEU A 158 -13.09 4.61 -7.62
C LEU A 158 -14.61 4.84 -7.55
N GLY A 159 -15.21 5.32 -8.62
CA GLY A 159 -16.67 5.51 -8.64
C GLY A 159 -17.14 6.41 -7.50
N ASN A 160 -18.07 5.94 -6.72
CA ASN A 160 -18.65 6.70 -5.61
C ASN A 160 -17.94 6.45 -4.28
N THR A 161 -16.84 5.71 -4.29
CA THR A 161 -16.08 5.44 -3.06
C THR A 161 -15.61 6.73 -2.42
N PRO A 162 -15.90 6.96 -1.13
CA PRO A 162 -15.35 8.13 -0.46
C PRO A 162 -13.82 8.12 -0.48
N ILE A 163 -13.25 9.28 -0.74
CA ILE A 163 -11.80 9.43 -0.85
C ILE A 163 -11.32 10.39 0.22
N ILE A 164 -10.27 9.99 0.94
CA ILE A 164 -9.55 10.85 1.86
C ILE A 164 -8.20 11.11 1.22
N ALA A 165 -8.02 12.33 0.72
CA ALA A 165 -6.84 12.69 -0.05
C ALA A 165 -6.02 13.72 0.70
N SER A 166 -4.70 13.60 0.60
CA SER A 166 -3.80 14.59 1.17
C SER A 166 -2.44 14.47 0.48
N ALA A 167 -1.52 15.36 0.87
CA ALA A 167 -0.14 15.22 0.45
C ALA A 167 0.42 13.90 0.93
N HIS A 168 1.48 13.45 0.29
CA HIS A 168 2.16 12.20 0.62
C HIS A 168 2.88 12.33 1.97
N PRO A 169 2.98 11.24 2.76
CA PRO A 169 3.72 11.30 4.02
C PRO A 169 5.24 11.43 3.90
N SER A 170 5.78 11.38 2.70
CA SER A 170 7.21 11.61 2.50
C SER A 170 7.68 12.90 3.19
N PRO A 171 8.91 12.92 3.73
CA PRO A 171 9.45 14.18 4.27
C PRO A 171 9.41 15.34 3.29
N LEU A 172 9.41 15.04 1.99
CA LEU A 172 9.36 16.10 0.96
C LEU A 172 8.03 16.81 0.93
N SER A 173 6.95 16.23 1.45
CA SER A 173 5.63 16.82 1.30
C SER A 173 4.76 16.72 2.55
N ALA A 174 5.19 16.03 3.59
CA ALA A 174 4.31 15.78 4.73
C ALA A 174 3.84 17.08 5.39
N SER A 175 4.69 18.10 5.45
CA SER A 175 4.32 19.35 6.09
C SER A 175 3.38 20.18 5.21
N ARG A 176 3.12 19.75 3.98
CA ARG A 176 2.25 20.49 3.06
C ARG A 176 0.86 19.88 2.98
N GLY A 177 0.40 19.25 4.04
CA GLY A 177 -0.96 18.79 4.11
C GLY A 177 -1.17 17.35 4.57
N PHE A 178 -0.10 16.56 4.71
CA PHE A 178 -0.28 15.24 5.28
C PHE A 178 -0.47 15.35 6.80
N PHE A 179 0.42 16.05 7.50
CA PHE A 179 0.23 16.25 8.92
C PHE A 179 -1.00 17.10 9.15
N GLY A 180 -1.87 16.64 10.04
CA GLY A 180 -3.13 17.29 10.32
C GLY A 180 -4.28 16.84 9.45
N SER A 181 -4.03 15.94 8.48
CA SER A 181 -5.10 15.45 7.61
C SER A 181 -6.03 14.46 8.28
N LYS A 182 -5.62 13.86 9.38
CA LYS A 182 -6.46 12.96 10.19
C LYS A 182 -7.14 11.87 9.37
N PRO A 183 -6.38 11.12 8.59
CA PRO A 183 -7.02 10.13 7.71
C PRO A 183 -7.67 8.99 8.49
N PHE A 184 -7.12 8.66 9.65
CA PHE A 184 -7.60 7.48 10.38
C PHE A 184 -8.94 7.74 11.04
N SER A 185 -9.09 8.88 11.73
CA SER A 185 -10.37 9.20 12.32
C SER A 185 -11.42 9.51 11.25
N ARG A 186 -10.99 10.12 10.14
CA ARG A 186 -11.93 10.40 9.06
C ARG A 186 -12.43 9.11 8.42
N ALA A 187 -11.55 8.12 8.25
CA ALA A 187 -12.00 6.82 7.74
C ALA A 187 -12.98 6.18 8.71
N ASN A 188 -12.68 6.25 10.00
CA ASN A 188 -13.58 5.65 11.00
C ASN A 188 -14.93 6.36 11.05
N ALA A 189 -14.97 7.65 10.74
CA ALA A 189 -16.25 8.35 10.68
C ALA A 189 -17.13 7.87 9.54
N LEU A 190 -16.51 7.33 8.49
CA LEU A 190 -17.25 6.83 7.33
C LEU A 190 -17.54 5.33 7.43
N LEU A 191 -16.88 4.64 8.36
CA LEU A 191 -16.99 3.20 8.53
C LEU A 191 -17.29 2.90 9.99
N GLU A 192 -17.50 1.63 10.27
CA GLU A 192 -17.46 1.21 11.68
C GLU A 192 -16.00 0.98 12.02
N UNK A 193 -15.57 1.63 13.01
CA UNK A 193 -14.58 1.60 13.34
C UNK A 193 -13.80 0.76 12.90
N VAL A 194 -12.40 0.91 12.23
CA VAL A 194 -11.15 0.13 12.10
C VAL A 194 -10.30 0.42 13.33
N ASP A 195 -9.77 -0.60 13.93
CA ASP A 195 -8.78 -0.49 15.00
C ASP A 195 -7.41 -0.29 14.35
N TRP A 196 -6.88 0.92 14.44
CA TRP A 196 -5.61 1.26 13.80
C TRP A 196 -4.40 1.02 14.70
N SER A 197 -4.58 0.54 15.92
CA SER A 197 -3.46 0.30 16.82
C SER A 197 -2.56 -0.81 16.26
N LEU A 198 -1.27 -0.74 16.56
CA LEU A 198 -0.31 -1.68 15.99
C LEU A 198 0.48 -2.46 17.05
N ASP A 199 0.42 -2.06 18.30
CA ASP A 199 1.14 -2.78 19.37
C ASP A 199 0.20 -3.53 20.29
#